data_eceb95ad3a04330a95b58eaae28e45f4
#
_entry.id   eceb95ad3a04330a95b58eaae28e45f4
#
_cell.length_a   1.000
_cell.length_b   1.000
_cell.length_c   1.000
_cell.angle_alpha   90.00
_cell.angle_beta   90.00
_cell.angle_gamma   90.00
#
_symmetry.space_group_name_H-M   'P 1'
#
loop_
_entity.id
_entity.type
_entity.pdbx_description
1 polymer ?
#
loop_
_entity_poly.entity_id
_entity_poly.type
_entity_poly.pdbx_seq_one_letter_code
_entity_poly.pdbx_strand_id
1 'polypeptide(L)'
;MKLTGGKVFDLAKGFVERDVCFDGALLTPDSRDGSSYDASGCYVIPGLTDVHFHGCVGADLSDGDGDGLQAMAEYELSRGVTQICPAGMTLLEDRLMKVCRTAAEHKRAGRPGADLVGINLEGPFLSLAKKGAQNGEWLHAPDVAMLRRLMDASEGLVKLVSVAPEEPGALDFIREVCEDVAVSVAHTTADYDTALEAFRAREVTHLFNAMPGFTHRAPGVVGAALDSPWSRVELISDGIHIHPSVVRATFKMFGADRVVLISDTMRAAGMSDGKYDLGGQEVTVKGPLATLADGTIAGSATDLMACMKRAVSFGIPLADAVRAAAVTPAQAIGIFDRVGSLEPGKRANAVVLDADLNVKSVFFHGRQVV
;
A
#
# COMPACT_ATOMS: atom_id res chain seq x y z
N MET A 1 26.39 11.05 -7.10
CA MET A 1 26.11 9.74 -7.73
C MET A 1 25.27 9.93 -8.98
N LYS A 2 25.54 9.18 -10.04
CA LYS A 2 24.81 9.24 -11.31
C LYS A 2 24.48 7.82 -11.79
N LEU A 3 23.22 7.51 -12.08
CA LEU A 3 22.82 6.28 -12.76
C LEU A 3 22.82 6.56 -14.26
N THR A 4 23.56 5.77 -15.03
CA THR A 4 23.78 6.02 -16.47
C THR A 4 23.30 4.87 -17.33
N GLY A 5 22.88 5.17 -18.58
CA GLY A 5 22.57 4.16 -19.60
C GLY A 5 21.27 3.37 -19.39
N GLY A 6 20.46 3.69 -18.38
CA GLY A 6 19.22 2.99 -18.08
C GLY A 6 17.99 3.58 -18.78
N LYS A 7 16.94 2.75 -18.94
CA LYS A 7 15.60 3.21 -19.29
C LYS A 7 14.90 3.70 -18.02
N VAL A 8 14.78 5.02 -17.89
CA VAL A 8 14.28 5.69 -16.69
C VAL A 8 12.78 5.94 -16.81
N PHE A 9 12.03 5.61 -15.78
CA PHE A 9 10.60 5.94 -15.71
C PHE A 9 10.37 7.44 -15.72
N ASP A 10 9.50 7.88 -16.61
CA ASP A 10 9.08 9.27 -16.79
C ASP A 10 7.56 9.37 -16.71
N LEU A 11 7.06 10.35 -15.96
CA LEU A 11 5.62 10.48 -15.68
C LEU A 11 4.76 10.68 -16.94
N ALA A 12 5.30 11.35 -17.95
CA ALA A 12 4.54 11.69 -19.17
C ALA A 12 4.80 10.72 -20.33
N LYS A 13 6.00 10.12 -20.38
CA LYS A 13 6.47 9.37 -21.56
C LYS A 13 6.63 7.86 -21.30
N GLY A 14 6.37 7.41 -20.06
CA GLY A 14 6.62 6.04 -19.66
C GLY A 14 8.10 5.79 -19.39
N PHE A 15 8.86 5.25 -20.35
CA PHE A 15 10.31 5.04 -20.18
C PHE A 15 11.11 5.82 -21.23
N VAL A 16 12.16 6.49 -20.76
CA VAL A 16 13.08 7.28 -21.61
C VAL A 16 14.53 6.96 -21.26
N GLU A 17 15.42 7.02 -22.24
CA GLU A 17 16.86 6.94 -22.00
C GLU A 17 17.34 8.27 -21.46
N ARG A 18 17.74 8.32 -20.22
CA ARG A 18 18.37 9.48 -19.56
C ARG A 18 19.13 9.02 -18.32
N ASP A 19 19.97 9.90 -17.84
CA ASP A 19 20.64 9.69 -16.55
C ASP A 19 19.75 10.15 -15.38
N VAL A 20 19.99 9.56 -14.19
CA VAL A 20 19.40 10.00 -12.92
C VAL A 20 20.52 10.44 -11.99
N CYS A 21 20.48 11.67 -11.53
CA CYS A 21 21.53 12.25 -10.71
C CYS A 21 21.08 12.44 -9.27
N PHE A 22 21.98 12.14 -8.32
CA PHE A 22 21.77 12.33 -6.88
C PHE A 22 22.82 13.29 -6.33
N ASP A 23 22.41 14.20 -5.45
CA ASP A 23 23.28 14.98 -4.57
C ASP A 23 22.82 14.79 -3.12
N GLY A 24 23.59 13.99 -2.37
CA GLY A 24 23.13 13.50 -1.07
C GLY A 24 21.82 12.72 -1.21
N ALA A 25 20.83 13.06 -0.39
CA ALA A 25 19.54 12.38 -0.32
C ALA A 25 18.51 12.88 -1.35
N LEU A 26 18.88 13.76 -2.28
CA LEU A 26 17.96 14.38 -3.23
C LEU A 26 18.32 14.05 -4.68
N LEU A 27 17.30 13.91 -5.51
CA LEU A 27 17.42 13.92 -6.96
C LEU A 27 17.75 15.32 -7.44
N THR A 28 18.68 15.44 -8.40
CA THR A 28 19.17 16.70 -8.93
C THR A 28 19.27 16.66 -10.46
N PRO A 29 19.27 17.80 -11.14
CA PRO A 29 19.49 17.84 -12.58
C PRO A 29 20.87 17.32 -12.98
N ASP A 30 21.87 17.45 -12.11
CA ASP A 30 23.26 17.05 -12.37
C ASP A 30 23.93 16.53 -11.08
N SER A 31 24.97 15.69 -11.22
CA SER A 31 25.72 15.11 -10.09
C SER A 31 27.06 15.81 -9.90
N ARG A 32 27.42 16.13 -8.66
CA ARG A 32 28.66 16.83 -8.31
C ARG A 32 29.79 15.89 -7.87
N ASP A 33 29.49 14.65 -7.45
CA ASP A 33 30.48 13.76 -6.80
C ASP A 33 31.27 12.89 -7.77
N GLY A 34 30.95 12.90 -9.08
CA GLY A 34 31.65 12.13 -10.11
C GLY A 34 31.49 10.61 -10.05
N SER A 35 30.80 10.07 -9.03
CA SER A 35 30.53 8.64 -8.95
C SER A 35 29.39 8.26 -9.89
N SER A 36 29.48 7.05 -10.50
CA SER A 36 28.45 6.54 -11.41
C SER A 36 28.17 5.05 -11.18
N TYR A 37 26.92 4.68 -11.45
CA TYR A 37 26.45 3.31 -11.51
C TYR A 37 25.96 3.04 -12.95
N ASP A 38 26.47 1.99 -13.57
CA ASP A 38 26.05 1.58 -14.92
C ASP A 38 24.72 0.81 -14.85
N ALA A 39 23.65 1.43 -15.32
CA ALA A 39 22.31 0.85 -15.43
C ALA A 39 21.99 0.42 -16.89
N SER A 40 22.99 0.26 -17.75
CA SER A 40 22.79 -0.15 -19.15
C SER A 40 22.01 -1.44 -19.25
N GLY A 41 20.99 -1.46 -20.11
CA GLY A 41 20.07 -2.60 -20.28
C GLY A 41 19.07 -2.78 -19.17
N CYS A 42 19.04 -1.90 -18.16
CA CYS A 42 18.14 -1.97 -17.01
C CYS A 42 17.03 -0.91 -17.12
N TYR A 43 15.96 -1.15 -16.34
CA TYR A 43 14.98 -0.12 -16.03
C TYR A 43 15.35 0.56 -14.71
N VAL A 44 15.16 1.88 -14.66
CA VAL A 44 15.31 2.66 -13.42
C VAL A 44 13.95 3.23 -13.07
N ILE A 45 13.39 2.81 -11.95
CA ILE A 45 12.07 3.21 -11.48
C ILE A 45 12.17 3.95 -10.15
N PRO A 46 11.18 4.76 -9.75
CA PRO A 46 11.11 5.28 -8.37
C PRO A 46 11.04 4.12 -7.38
N GLY A 47 11.53 4.32 -6.17
CA GLY A 47 11.24 3.41 -5.08
C GLY A 47 9.73 3.24 -4.88
N LEU A 48 9.29 2.01 -4.65
CA LEU A 48 7.88 1.68 -4.48
C LEU A 48 7.34 2.21 -3.15
N THR A 49 6.03 2.40 -3.08
CA THR A 49 5.30 2.83 -1.88
C THR A 49 4.19 1.82 -1.59
N ASP A 50 4.31 1.05 -0.51
CA ASP A 50 3.23 0.15 -0.07
C ASP A 50 2.39 0.84 1.00
N VAL A 51 1.11 1.05 0.68
CA VAL A 51 0.17 1.76 1.56
C VAL A 51 -0.78 0.80 2.29
N HIS A 52 -0.68 -0.51 1.99
CA HIS A 52 -1.51 -1.52 2.64
C HIS A 52 -0.80 -2.87 2.67
N PHE A 53 -0.25 -3.20 3.81
CA PHE A 53 0.27 -4.52 4.18
C PHE A 53 0.29 -4.63 5.70
N HIS A 54 0.04 -5.82 6.26
CA HIS A 54 -0.02 -6.02 7.72
C HIS A 54 1.34 -6.37 8.29
N GLY A 55 2.10 -7.19 7.58
CA GLY A 55 3.37 -7.68 8.08
C GLY A 55 4.20 -8.46 7.07
N CYS A 56 5.39 -8.83 7.50
CA CYS A 56 6.32 -9.72 6.80
C CYS A 56 7.38 -10.24 7.78
N VAL A 57 8.15 -11.26 7.39
CA VAL A 57 9.26 -11.86 8.13
C VAL A 57 8.96 -12.18 9.59
N GLY A 58 7.73 -12.64 9.85
CA GLY A 58 7.26 -13.05 11.18
C GLY A 58 6.69 -11.92 12.03
N ALA A 59 6.79 -10.66 11.61
CA ALA A 59 6.30 -9.48 12.32
C ALA A 59 4.99 -8.94 11.70
N ASP A 60 4.20 -8.24 12.50
CA ASP A 60 2.95 -7.59 12.11
C ASP A 60 2.82 -6.25 12.85
N LEU A 61 2.31 -5.22 12.16
CA LEU A 61 2.10 -3.90 12.78
C LEU A 61 1.21 -4.01 14.03
N SER A 62 0.20 -4.89 13.99
CA SER A 62 -0.76 -5.11 15.08
C SER A 62 -0.14 -5.67 16.37
N ASP A 63 1.09 -6.16 16.33
CA ASP A 63 1.84 -6.57 17.52
C ASP A 63 2.21 -5.38 18.42
N GLY A 64 2.29 -4.18 17.82
CA GLY A 64 2.75 -2.97 18.50
C GLY A 64 4.16 -3.16 19.05
N ASP A 65 5.04 -3.78 18.24
CA ASP A 65 6.45 -4.09 18.55
C ASP A 65 7.39 -3.29 17.62
N GLY A 66 8.29 -2.52 18.23
CA GLY A 66 9.22 -1.66 17.50
C GLY A 66 10.31 -2.41 16.76
N ASP A 67 10.74 -3.56 17.26
CA ASP A 67 11.76 -4.38 16.60
C ASP A 67 11.14 -5.18 15.43
N GLY A 68 9.89 -5.64 15.59
CA GLY A 68 9.11 -6.20 14.50
C GLY A 68 8.89 -5.20 13.37
N LEU A 69 8.50 -3.97 13.68
CA LEU A 69 8.34 -2.90 12.68
C LEU A 69 9.68 -2.57 11.98
N GLN A 70 10.80 -2.63 12.70
CA GLN A 70 12.14 -2.49 12.13
C GLN A 70 12.44 -3.60 11.12
N ALA A 71 12.20 -4.85 11.47
CA ALA A 71 12.40 -5.99 10.56
C ALA A 71 11.54 -5.88 9.29
N MET A 72 10.29 -5.42 9.43
CA MET A 72 9.41 -5.12 8.30
C MET A 72 10.01 -4.03 7.39
N ALA A 73 10.48 -2.93 7.95
CA ALA A 73 11.07 -1.83 7.17
C ALA A 73 12.34 -2.25 6.41
N GLU A 74 13.18 -3.10 7.01
CA GLU A 74 14.38 -3.63 6.37
C GLU A 74 14.03 -4.61 5.23
N TYR A 75 13.07 -5.49 5.47
CA TYR A 75 12.60 -6.43 4.45
C TYR A 75 12.02 -5.70 3.24
N GLU A 76 11.11 -4.78 3.45
CA GLU A 76 10.46 -4.01 2.39
C GLU A 76 11.48 -3.21 1.57
N LEU A 77 12.47 -2.58 2.22
CA LEU A 77 13.55 -1.88 1.52
C LEU A 77 14.35 -2.83 0.62
N SER A 78 14.62 -4.06 1.08
CA SER A 78 15.33 -5.08 0.28
C SER A 78 14.56 -5.50 -0.97
N ARG A 79 13.24 -5.31 -0.98
CA ARG A 79 12.34 -5.59 -2.11
C ARG A 79 12.11 -4.38 -3.02
N GLY A 80 12.77 -3.23 -2.75
CA GLY A 80 12.61 -2.01 -3.53
C GLY A 80 11.43 -1.14 -3.11
N VAL A 81 10.77 -1.48 -2.00
CA VAL A 81 9.77 -0.63 -1.36
C VAL A 81 10.50 0.34 -0.45
N THR A 82 10.53 1.60 -0.80
CA THR A 82 11.28 2.64 -0.08
C THR A 82 10.41 3.47 0.86
N GLN A 83 9.11 3.40 0.72
CA GLN A 83 8.12 3.99 1.62
C GLN A 83 7.11 2.94 2.05
N ILE A 84 6.85 2.87 3.34
CA ILE A 84 5.86 1.97 3.95
C ILE A 84 4.80 2.73 4.73
N CYS A 85 3.55 2.31 4.55
CA CYS A 85 2.40 2.73 5.35
C CYS A 85 1.65 1.45 5.78
N PRO A 86 2.22 0.67 6.74
CA PRO A 86 1.64 -0.62 7.12
C PRO A 86 0.26 -0.48 7.74
N ALA A 87 -0.56 -1.52 7.59
CA ALA A 87 -1.95 -1.57 8.04
C ALA A 87 -2.06 -2.30 9.39
N GLY A 88 -2.75 -1.67 10.34
CA GLY A 88 -3.18 -2.32 11.57
C GLY A 88 -4.52 -3.01 11.37
N MET A 89 -4.66 -4.24 11.91
CA MET A 89 -5.93 -4.97 11.95
C MET A 89 -6.94 -4.32 12.89
N THR A 90 -8.20 -4.78 12.84
CA THR A 90 -9.22 -4.49 13.87
C THR A 90 -8.73 -4.95 15.23
N LEU A 91 -8.53 -4.02 16.15
CA LEU A 91 -8.08 -4.25 17.53
C LEU A 91 -8.89 -3.39 18.51
N LEU A 92 -8.83 -3.72 19.79
CA LEU A 92 -9.33 -2.83 20.85
C LEU A 92 -8.54 -1.52 20.87
N GLU A 93 -9.17 -0.43 21.29
CA GLU A 93 -8.60 0.92 21.25
C GLU A 93 -7.24 1.04 21.96
N ASP A 94 -7.08 0.42 23.13
CA ASP A 94 -5.83 0.45 23.89
C ASP A 94 -4.66 -0.19 23.11
N ARG A 95 -4.94 -1.27 22.37
CA ARG A 95 -3.97 -1.92 21.50
C ARG A 95 -3.65 -1.06 20.27
N LEU A 96 -4.65 -0.45 19.63
CA LEU A 96 -4.44 0.51 18.54
C LEU A 96 -3.61 1.72 19.01
N MET A 97 -3.88 2.22 20.21
CA MET A 97 -3.08 3.28 20.83
C MET A 97 -1.61 2.88 21.03
N LYS A 98 -1.35 1.60 21.41
CA LYS A 98 0.01 1.07 21.51
C LYS A 98 0.67 1.03 20.12
N VAL A 99 0.00 0.49 19.11
CA VAL A 99 0.47 0.46 17.71
C VAL A 99 0.86 1.87 17.23
N CYS A 100 0.00 2.85 17.44
CA CYS A 100 0.22 4.24 17.06
C CYS A 100 1.47 4.83 17.73
N ARG A 101 1.64 4.62 19.05
CA ARG A 101 2.83 5.10 19.78
C ARG A 101 4.10 4.43 19.31
N THR A 102 4.07 3.10 19.11
CA THR A 102 5.21 2.35 18.58
C THR A 102 5.64 2.86 17.21
N ALA A 103 4.69 3.14 16.31
CA ALA A 103 4.97 3.72 15.01
C ALA A 103 5.63 5.12 15.13
N ALA A 104 5.11 5.98 16.00
CA ALA A 104 5.67 7.29 16.27
C ALA A 104 7.11 7.22 16.84
N GLU A 105 7.34 6.30 17.79
CA GLU A 105 8.67 6.07 18.36
C GLU A 105 9.66 5.55 17.30
N HIS A 106 9.24 4.59 16.48
CA HIS A 106 10.06 4.08 15.37
C HIS A 106 10.44 5.21 14.40
N LYS A 107 9.46 6.02 14.00
CA LYS A 107 9.69 7.18 13.11
C LYS A 107 10.69 8.16 13.68
N ARG A 108 10.57 8.51 14.97
CA ARG A 108 11.51 9.43 15.63
C ARG A 108 12.91 8.85 15.75
N ALA A 109 13.02 7.54 15.96
CA ALA A 109 14.31 6.86 16.08
C ALA A 109 15.14 6.90 14.78
N GLY A 110 14.51 7.08 13.62
CA GLY A 110 15.18 7.19 12.31
C GLY A 110 16.06 5.97 11.99
N ARG A 111 15.59 4.78 12.34
CA ARG A 111 16.33 3.53 12.12
C ARG A 111 16.48 3.24 10.61
N PRO A 112 17.50 2.44 10.18
CA PRO A 112 17.64 1.98 8.80
C PRO A 112 16.43 1.19 8.34
N GLY A 113 16.15 1.20 7.03
CA GLY A 113 14.99 0.51 6.43
C GLY A 113 14.17 1.44 5.56
N ALA A 114 13.08 0.97 5.00
CA ALA A 114 12.13 1.80 4.28
C ALA A 114 11.56 2.91 5.18
N ASP A 115 11.32 4.09 4.62
CA ASP A 115 10.73 5.20 5.37
C ASP A 115 9.30 4.83 5.82
N LEU A 116 9.06 4.78 7.13
CA LEU A 116 7.70 4.75 7.68
C LEU A 116 7.06 6.11 7.42
N VAL A 117 6.20 6.19 6.40
CA VAL A 117 5.56 7.45 5.96
C VAL A 117 4.16 7.63 6.53
N GLY A 118 3.58 6.58 7.04
CA GLY A 118 2.27 6.56 7.69
C GLY A 118 1.93 5.20 8.26
N ILE A 119 0.72 5.11 8.82
CA ILE A 119 0.03 3.87 9.14
C ILE A 119 -1.38 3.92 8.57
N ASN A 120 -1.89 2.76 8.17
CA ASN A 120 -3.25 2.55 7.70
C ASN A 120 -4.05 1.85 8.82
N LEU A 121 -5.19 2.38 9.19
CA LEU A 121 -6.11 1.74 10.15
C LEU A 121 -7.14 0.94 9.35
N GLU A 122 -6.88 -0.34 9.11
CA GLU A 122 -7.84 -1.25 8.50
C GLU A 122 -8.81 -1.81 9.56
N GLY A 123 -9.71 -0.97 9.96
CA GLY A 123 -10.62 -1.16 11.09
C GLY A 123 -10.35 -0.16 12.23
N PRO A 124 -11.18 -0.18 13.26
CA PRO A 124 -12.24 -1.15 13.56
C PRO A 124 -13.64 -0.84 12.98
N PHE A 125 -13.81 0.16 12.12
CA PHE A 125 -15.09 0.70 11.66
C PHE A 125 -15.67 -0.04 10.45
N LEU A 126 -15.68 -1.37 10.52
CA LEU A 126 -15.99 -2.27 9.41
C LEU A 126 -17.30 -3.03 9.66
N SER A 127 -17.89 -3.56 8.59
CA SER A 127 -19.11 -4.36 8.68
C SER A 127 -18.83 -5.80 9.15
N LEU A 128 -19.57 -6.25 10.18
CA LEU A 128 -19.48 -7.63 10.67
C LEU A 128 -19.76 -8.65 9.56
N ALA A 129 -20.71 -8.35 8.67
CA ALA A 129 -21.08 -9.24 7.57
C ALA A 129 -19.98 -9.41 6.51
N LYS A 130 -19.02 -8.49 6.46
CA LYS A 130 -17.88 -8.48 5.52
C LYS A 130 -16.53 -8.41 6.23
N LYS A 131 -16.46 -8.84 7.47
CA LYS A 131 -15.25 -8.76 8.30
C LYS A 131 -14.02 -9.46 7.68
N GLY A 132 -14.20 -10.45 6.81
CA GLY A 132 -13.07 -11.22 6.27
C GLY A 132 -12.26 -11.86 7.39
N ALA A 133 -10.95 -11.65 7.38
CA ALA A 133 -10.02 -12.09 8.41
C ALA A 133 -9.95 -11.18 9.65
N GLN A 134 -10.76 -10.12 9.73
CA GLN A 134 -10.83 -9.24 10.90
C GLN A 134 -11.52 -9.93 12.08
N ASN A 135 -11.15 -9.57 13.31
CA ASN A 135 -11.85 -10.09 14.51
C ASN A 135 -13.17 -9.34 14.71
N GLY A 136 -14.29 -10.05 14.50
CA GLY A 136 -15.62 -9.46 14.60
C GLY A 136 -16.02 -8.98 16.01
N GLU A 137 -15.37 -9.49 17.08
CA GLU A 137 -15.65 -9.05 18.46
C GLU A 137 -15.07 -7.67 18.81
N TRP A 138 -14.11 -7.19 17.99
CA TRP A 138 -13.42 -5.92 18.20
C TRP A 138 -13.85 -4.82 17.21
N LEU A 139 -14.85 -5.13 16.38
CA LEU A 139 -15.46 -4.12 15.52
C LEU A 139 -16.14 -3.03 16.35
N HIS A 140 -16.06 -1.82 15.89
CA HIS A 140 -16.60 -0.63 16.55
C HIS A 140 -17.37 0.22 15.55
N ALA A 141 -18.46 0.83 15.99
CA ALA A 141 -19.12 1.86 15.17
C ALA A 141 -18.15 3.03 14.92
N PRO A 142 -18.24 3.71 13.76
CA PRO A 142 -17.42 4.88 13.47
C PRO A 142 -17.45 5.92 14.59
N ASP A 143 -16.26 6.26 15.12
CA ASP A 143 -16.08 7.17 16.26
C ASP A 143 -14.95 8.17 15.96
N VAL A 144 -15.35 9.43 15.73
CA VAL A 144 -14.41 10.54 15.44
C VAL A 144 -13.47 10.80 16.62
N ALA A 145 -13.98 10.71 17.86
CA ALA A 145 -13.16 10.98 19.04
C ALA A 145 -12.07 9.90 19.23
N MET A 146 -12.41 8.62 18.99
CA MET A 146 -11.44 7.52 18.97
C MET A 146 -10.39 7.76 17.88
N LEU A 147 -10.79 8.06 16.63
CA LEU A 147 -9.86 8.33 15.54
C LEU A 147 -8.89 9.47 15.88
N ARG A 148 -9.39 10.58 16.42
CA ARG A 148 -8.54 11.72 16.83
C ARG A 148 -7.52 11.33 17.90
N ARG A 149 -7.90 10.51 18.91
CA ARG A 149 -6.94 9.99 19.90
C ARG A 149 -5.86 9.12 19.24
N LEU A 150 -6.20 8.29 18.25
CA LEU A 150 -5.24 7.47 17.52
C LEU A 150 -4.32 8.34 16.65
N MET A 151 -4.85 9.36 15.99
CA MET A 151 -4.05 10.33 15.21
C MET A 151 -3.06 11.08 16.11
N ASP A 152 -3.49 11.54 17.29
CA ASP A 152 -2.62 12.19 18.27
C ASP A 152 -1.53 11.24 18.79
N ALA A 153 -1.91 10.01 19.15
CA ALA A 153 -0.97 9.01 19.63
C ALA A 153 0.09 8.60 18.58
N SER A 154 -0.26 8.66 17.32
CA SER A 154 0.63 8.38 16.18
C SER A 154 1.47 9.59 15.75
N GLU A 155 1.31 10.76 16.39
CA GLU A 155 1.95 12.02 15.98
C GLU A 155 1.68 12.36 14.51
N GLY A 156 0.42 12.10 14.04
CA GLY A 156 -0.03 12.38 12.67
C GLY A 156 0.43 11.35 11.63
N LEU A 157 0.87 10.16 12.06
CA LEU A 157 1.21 9.07 11.13
C LEU A 157 -0.01 8.33 10.59
N VAL A 158 -1.20 8.42 11.18
CA VAL A 158 -2.41 7.85 10.56
C VAL A 158 -2.66 8.57 9.24
N LYS A 159 -2.56 7.86 8.11
CA LYS A 159 -2.75 8.38 6.75
C LYS A 159 -4.01 7.87 6.08
N LEU A 160 -4.44 6.66 6.42
CA LEU A 160 -5.67 6.05 5.94
C LEU A 160 -6.47 5.48 7.12
N VAL A 161 -7.80 5.52 6.99
CA VAL A 161 -8.73 4.83 7.86
C VAL A 161 -9.82 4.17 7.04
N SER A 162 -10.07 2.89 7.28
CA SER A 162 -11.08 2.08 6.60
C SER A 162 -12.43 2.18 7.30
N VAL A 163 -13.50 2.34 6.50
CA VAL A 163 -14.88 2.47 7.00
C VAL A 163 -15.85 1.72 6.10
N ALA A 164 -16.79 0.99 6.70
CA ALA A 164 -17.96 0.47 6.02
C ALA A 164 -19.06 1.54 6.04
N PRO A 165 -19.45 2.12 4.89
CA PRO A 165 -20.34 3.28 4.86
C PRO A 165 -21.78 3.01 5.28
N GLU A 166 -22.22 1.75 5.28
CA GLU A 166 -23.54 1.34 5.78
C GLU A 166 -23.64 1.27 7.31
N GLU A 167 -22.50 1.29 8.02
CA GLU A 167 -22.52 1.24 9.48
C GLU A 167 -23.13 2.54 10.07
N PRO A 168 -23.86 2.43 11.18
CA PRO A 168 -24.52 3.60 11.80
C PRO A 168 -23.53 4.74 12.08
N GLY A 169 -23.80 5.93 11.55
CA GLY A 169 -22.97 7.13 11.72
C GLY A 169 -21.78 7.23 10.76
N ALA A 170 -21.55 6.25 9.89
CA ALA A 170 -20.40 6.21 9.00
C ALA A 170 -20.34 7.40 8.03
N LEU A 171 -21.46 7.77 7.42
CA LEU A 171 -21.51 8.91 6.48
C LEU A 171 -21.17 10.24 7.14
N ASP A 172 -21.64 10.46 8.38
CA ASP A 172 -21.30 11.65 9.15
C ASP A 172 -19.83 11.64 9.58
N PHE A 173 -19.33 10.48 10.04
CA PHE A 173 -17.91 10.28 10.32
C PHE A 173 -17.04 10.64 9.09
N ILE A 174 -17.35 10.09 7.91
CA ILE A 174 -16.61 10.38 6.66
C ILE A 174 -16.60 11.88 6.37
N ARG A 175 -17.77 12.55 6.48
CA ARG A 175 -17.87 14.00 6.24
C ARG A 175 -17.02 14.83 7.20
N GLU A 176 -16.90 14.39 8.46
CA GLU A 176 -16.17 15.13 9.48
C GLU A 176 -14.65 14.96 9.33
N VAL A 177 -14.17 13.75 8.97
CA VAL A 177 -12.72 13.44 9.02
C VAL A 177 -12.01 13.46 7.67
N CYS A 178 -12.73 13.51 6.54
CA CYS A 178 -12.14 13.34 5.19
C CYS A 178 -11.15 14.44 4.75
N GLU A 179 -11.10 15.57 5.46
CA GLU A 179 -10.10 16.61 5.20
C GLU A 179 -8.85 16.44 6.09
N ASP A 180 -8.93 15.67 7.16
CA ASP A 180 -7.84 15.43 8.11
C ASP A 180 -7.05 14.15 7.76
N VAL A 181 -7.74 13.13 7.23
CA VAL A 181 -7.19 11.80 6.91
C VAL A 181 -7.84 11.24 5.66
N ALA A 182 -7.10 10.46 4.87
CA ALA A 182 -7.72 9.73 3.76
C ALA A 182 -8.65 8.64 4.32
N VAL A 183 -9.92 8.68 3.90
CA VAL A 183 -10.89 7.64 4.26
C VAL A 183 -11.01 6.66 3.11
N SER A 184 -11.04 5.37 3.43
CA SER A 184 -11.18 4.28 2.47
C SER A 184 -12.46 3.49 2.72
N VAL A 185 -13.26 3.27 1.68
CA VAL A 185 -14.41 2.36 1.76
C VAL A 185 -13.91 0.93 1.77
N ALA A 186 -14.25 0.17 2.81
CA ALA A 186 -13.68 -1.15 3.09
C ALA A 186 -14.68 -2.08 3.78
N HIS A 187 -14.51 -3.40 3.59
CA HIS A 187 -15.22 -4.44 4.35
C HIS A 187 -16.70 -4.12 4.56
N THR A 188 -17.42 -4.00 3.47
CA THR A 188 -18.74 -3.36 3.43
C THR A 188 -19.77 -4.21 2.69
N THR A 189 -21.03 -4.09 3.07
CA THR A 189 -22.18 -4.58 2.32
C THR A 189 -22.86 -3.48 1.51
N ALA A 190 -22.30 -2.27 1.48
CA ALA A 190 -22.90 -1.11 0.82
C ALA A 190 -23.29 -1.42 -0.64
N ASP A 191 -24.46 -1.00 -1.00
CA ASP A 191 -24.92 -0.93 -2.38
C ASP A 191 -24.30 0.27 -3.11
N TYR A 192 -24.68 0.48 -4.36
CA TYR A 192 -24.16 1.56 -5.18
C TYR A 192 -24.48 2.95 -4.61
N ASP A 193 -25.72 3.17 -4.18
CA ASP A 193 -26.18 4.48 -3.72
C ASP A 193 -25.50 4.87 -2.41
N THR A 194 -25.43 3.93 -1.45
CA THR A 194 -24.73 4.13 -0.18
C THR A 194 -23.24 4.38 -0.38
N ALA A 195 -22.59 3.59 -1.26
CA ALA A 195 -21.19 3.79 -1.58
C ALA A 195 -20.94 5.13 -2.28
N LEU A 196 -21.81 5.54 -3.22
CA LEU A 196 -21.69 6.82 -3.93
C LEU A 196 -21.79 8.02 -2.97
N GLU A 197 -22.69 7.94 -1.99
CA GLU A 197 -22.81 8.98 -0.96
C GLU A 197 -21.53 9.07 -0.09
N ALA A 198 -20.90 7.94 0.14
CA ALA A 198 -19.64 7.85 0.92
C ALA A 198 -18.42 8.40 0.16
N PHE A 199 -18.48 8.67 -1.15
CA PHE A 199 -17.29 9.08 -1.94
C PHE A 199 -16.87 10.54 -1.78
N ARG A 200 -17.04 11.11 -0.58
CA ARG A 200 -16.06 12.00 0.01
C ARG A 200 -14.84 11.25 0.54
N ALA A 201 -14.99 9.96 0.89
CA ALA A 201 -13.89 9.00 0.90
C ALA A 201 -13.21 9.00 -0.47
N ARG A 202 -11.88 9.02 -0.48
CA ARG A 202 -11.10 9.13 -1.73
C ARG A 202 -10.46 7.82 -2.14
N GLU A 203 -10.61 6.78 -1.33
CA GLU A 203 -9.99 5.48 -1.52
C GLU A 203 -11.01 4.34 -1.39
N VAL A 204 -10.71 3.21 -2.03
CA VAL A 204 -11.38 1.92 -1.83
C VAL A 204 -10.31 0.88 -1.49
N THR A 205 -10.44 0.27 -0.33
CA THR A 205 -9.53 -0.76 0.15
C THR A 205 -9.70 -2.04 -0.67
N HIS A 206 -8.59 -2.66 -1.08
CA HIS A 206 -8.47 -3.95 -1.80
C HIS A 206 -9.69 -4.31 -2.65
N LEU A 207 -9.97 -3.50 -3.67
CA LEU A 207 -11.14 -3.58 -4.55
C LEU A 207 -11.53 -5.02 -4.87
N PHE A 208 -12.81 -5.34 -4.82
CA PHE A 208 -13.48 -6.64 -4.94
C PHE A 208 -13.44 -7.53 -3.70
N ASN A 209 -12.45 -7.37 -2.80
CA ASN A 209 -12.34 -8.19 -1.60
C ASN A 209 -13.23 -7.62 -0.49
N ALA A 210 -13.88 -8.50 0.27
CA ALA A 210 -14.76 -8.16 1.39
C ALA A 210 -15.85 -7.11 1.05
N MET A 211 -16.39 -7.13 -0.19
CA MET A 211 -17.47 -6.26 -0.65
C MET A 211 -18.44 -7.00 -1.58
N PRO A 212 -19.61 -6.41 -1.92
CA PRO A 212 -20.49 -6.99 -2.95
C PRO A 212 -19.83 -7.05 -4.32
N GLY A 213 -20.14 -8.07 -5.10
CA GLY A 213 -19.62 -8.24 -6.46
C GLY A 213 -20.15 -7.16 -7.43
N PHE A 214 -19.34 -6.79 -8.42
CA PHE A 214 -19.74 -5.91 -9.52
C PHE A 214 -20.61 -6.66 -10.51
N THR A 215 -21.92 -6.35 -10.54
CA THR A 215 -22.87 -6.95 -11.46
C THR A 215 -23.62 -5.90 -12.29
N HIS A 216 -24.21 -6.31 -13.40
CA HIS A 216 -24.88 -5.40 -14.34
C HIS A 216 -26.16 -4.72 -13.81
N ARG A 217 -26.71 -5.15 -12.66
CA ARG A 217 -27.87 -4.54 -11.99
C ARG A 217 -27.59 -4.10 -10.56
N ALA A 218 -26.48 -4.54 -9.97
CA ALA A 218 -26.01 -4.16 -8.64
C ALA A 218 -24.50 -3.89 -8.74
N PRO A 219 -24.09 -2.70 -9.19
CA PRO A 219 -22.68 -2.40 -9.42
C PRO A 219 -21.90 -2.16 -8.12
N GLY A 220 -22.59 -1.95 -7.00
CA GLY A 220 -22.00 -1.83 -5.66
C GLY A 220 -20.91 -0.78 -5.57
N VAL A 221 -19.96 -1.02 -4.66
CA VAL A 221 -18.80 -0.13 -4.42
C VAL A 221 -17.96 0.08 -5.68
N VAL A 222 -17.76 -0.98 -6.48
CA VAL A 222 -16.94 -0.90 -7.72
C VAL A 222 -17.54 0.09 -8.71
N GLY A 223 -18.87 0.05 -8.92
CA GLY A 223 -19.57 0.96 -9.81
C GLY A 223 -19.56 2.39 -9.28
N ALA A 224 -19.82 2.58 -7.98
CA ALA A 224 -19.79 3.87 -7.34
C ALA A 224 -18.38 4.52 -7.41
N ALA A 225 -17.32 3.72 -7.19
CA ALA A 225 -15.94 4.17 -7.36
C ALA A 225 -15.63 4.57 -8.81
N LEU A 226 -16.17 3.84 -9.79
CA LEU A 226 -15.97 4.16 -11.21
C LEU A 226 -16.57 5.52 -11.56
N ASP A 227 -17.77 5.79 -11.06
CA ASP A 227 -18.51 7.05 -11.28
C ASP A 227 -18.00 8.22 -10.42
N SER A 228 -17.06 7.97 -9.52
CA SER A 228 -16.39 8.97 -8.68
C SER A 228 -14.95 9.22 -9.18
N PRO A 229 -14.69 10.16 -10.10
CA PRO A 229 -13.42 10.27 -10.82
C PRO A 229 -12.22 10.64 -9.94
N TRP A 230 -12.47 11.12 -8.74
CA TRP A 230 -11.44 11.45 -7.72
C TRP A 230 -11.08 10.27 -6.83
N SER A 231 -11.83 9.16 -6.84
CA SER A 231 -11.54 8.00 -6.02
C SER A 231 -10.40 7.17 -6.60
N ARG A 232 -9.55 6.62 -5.76
CA ARG A 232 -8.55 5.61 -6.08
C ARG A 232 -8.99 4.26 -5.56
N VAL A 233 -8.44 3.21 -6.13
CA VAL A 233 -8.80 1.83 -5.77
C VAL A 233 -7.54 1.02 -5.52
N GLU A 234 -7.42 0.46 -4.34
CA GLU A 234 -6.35 -0.50 -4.04
C GLU A 234 -6.61 -1.82 -4.77
N LEU A 235 -5.55 -2.45 -5.25
CA LEU A 235 -5.63 -3.70 -6.02
C LEU A 235 -4.50 -4.64 -5.64
N ILE A 236 -4.84 -5.85 -5.20
CA ILE A 236 -3.90 -6.94 -4.95
C ILE A 236 -3.71 -7.73 -6.24
N SER A 237 -2.54 -7.63 -6.87
CA SER A 237 -2.25 -8.31 -8.16
C SER A 237 -1.36 -9.54 -8.00
N ASP A 238 -1.54 -10.29 -6.93
CA ASP A 238 -0.79 -11.51 -6.63
C ASP A 238 -1.20 -12.74 -7.45
N GLY A 239 -2.33 -12.65 -8.19
CA GLY A 239 -2.89 -13.75 -8.98
C GLY A 239 -3.66 -14.79 -8.17
N ILE A 240 -3.86 -14.56 -6.86
CA ILE A 240 -4.67 -15.36 -5.94
C ILE A 240 -5.96 -14.63 -5.62
N HIS A 241 -5.86 -13.39 -5.12
CA HIS A 241 -7.02 -12.56 -4.77
C HIS A 241 -7.84 -12.18 -5.99
N ILE A 242 -7.19 -11.81 -7.08
CA ILE A 242 -7.85 -11.26 -8.26
C ILE A 242 -7.40 -12.02 -9.52
N HIS A 243 -8.38 -12.51 -10.29
CA HIS A 243 -8.10 -13.17 -11.56
C HIS A 243 -7.42 -12.20 -12.56
N PRO A 244 -6.43 -12.63 -13.35
CA PRO A 244 -5.70 -11.76 -14.29
C PRO A 244 -6.58 -10.94 -15.25
N SER A 245 -7.70 -11.48 -15.70
CA SER A 245 -8.64 -10.73 -16.55
C SER A 245 -9.32 -9.59 -15.81
N VAL A 246 -9.58 -9.74 -14.51
CA VAL A 246 -10.17 -8.69 -13.66
C VAL A 246 -9.14 -7.62 -13.36
N VAL A 247 -7.86 -7.98 -13.11
CA VAL A 247 -6.76 -7.00 -13.02
C VAL A 247 -6.70 -6.13 -14.27
N ARG A 248 -6.72 -6.74 -15.48
CA ARG A 248 -6.74 -5.97 -16.74
C ARG A 248 -7.98 -5.10 -16.90
N ALA A 249 -9.15 -5.60 -16.50
CA ALA A 249 -10.39 -4.83 -16.54
C ALA A 249 -10.31 -3.62 -15.60
N THR A 250 -9.77 -3.79 -14.40
CA THR A 250 -9.60 -2.70 -13.41
C THR A 250 -8.72 -1.59 -13.96
N PHE A 251 -7.56 -1.92 -14.53
CA PHE A 251 -6.70 -0.91 -15.18
C PHE A 251 -7.37 -0.21 -16.36
N LYS A 252 -8.24 -0.89 -17.11
CA LYS A 252 -9.02 -0.27 -18.19
C LYS A 252 -10.13 0.65 -17.67
N MET A 253 -10.78 0.29 -16.57
CA MET A 253 -11.87 1.06 -15.98
C MET A 253 -11.37 2.30 -15.24
N PHE A 254 -10.30 2.17 -14.47
CA PHE A 254 -9.82 3.23 -13.57
C PHE A 254 -8.59 3.97 -14.11
N GLY A 255 -7.79 3.35 -14.98
CA GLY A 255 -6.48 3.88 -15.38
C GLY A 255 -5.43 3.74 -14.28
N ALA A 256 -4.15 3.81 -14.65
CA ALA A 256 -3.03 3.69 -13.71
C ALA A 256 -2.95 4.85 -12.69
N ASP A 257 -3.55 5.99 -13.00
CA ASP A 257 -3.60 7.16 -12.12
C ASP A 257 -4.59 7.02 -10.95
N ARG A 258 -5.46 6.00 -11.01
CA ARG A 258 -6.45 5.69 -9.97
C ARG A 258 -6.26 4.31 -9.34
N VAL A 259 -5.48 3.42 -9.96
CA VAL A 259 -5.15 2.12 -9.38
C VAL A 259 -3.95 2.29 -8.44
N VAL A 260 -4.09 1.82 -7.20
CA VAL A 260 -3.03 1.72 -6.20
C VAL A 260 -2.71 0.23 -6.04
N LEU A 261 -1.57 -0.22 -6.53
CA LEU A 261 -1.11 -1.58 -6.23
C LEU A 261 -0.67 -1.66 -4.78
N ILE A 262 -1.17 -2.67 -4.09
CA ILE A 262 -0.83 -3.01 -2.71
C ILE A 262 -0.39 -4.47 -2.63
N SER A 263 0.34 -4.81 -1.58
CA SER A 263 0.71 -6.20 -1.35
C SER A 263 -0.28 -6.94 -0.47
N ASP A 264 -0.87 -6.27 0.48
CA ASP A 264 -1.75 -6.84 1.52
C ASP A 264 -1.09 -8.07 2.18
N THR A 265 0.22 -7.98 2.41
CA THR A 265 0.97 -9.09 3.00
C THR A 265 0.70 -9.24 4.48
N MET A 266 0.75 -10.49 4.90
CA MET A 266 0.72 -10.82 6.34
C MET A 266 2.10 -11.32 6.78
N ARG A 267 2.30 -11.54 8.09
CA ARG A 267 3.60 -11.90 8.69
C ARG A 267 4.34 -13.07 8.03
N ALA A 268 3.66 -13.93 7.27
CA ALA A 268 4.29 -15.05 6.57
C ALA A 268 5.05 -14.65 5.31
N ALA A 269 4.88 -13.41 4.80
CA ALA A 269 5.67 -12.95 3.66
C ALA A 269 7.17 -13.03 3.99
N GLY A 270 7.96 -13.64 3.09
CA GLY A 270 9.37 -13.92 3.34
C GLY A 270 9.67 -15.11 4.23
N MET A 271 8.64 -15.85 4.69
CA MET A 271 8.77 -17.04 5.54
C MET A 271 8.44 -18.33 4.74
N SER A 272 8.66 -19.50 5.36
CA SER A 272 8.27 -20.80 4.80
C SER A 272 6.78 -21.07 4.97
N ASP A 273 6.27 -22.09 4.26
CA ASP A 273 4.93 -22.64 4.50
C ASP A 273 4.75 -23.00 5.98
N GLY A 274 3.56 -22.75 6.52
CA GLY A 274 3.30 -23.00 7.93
C GLY A 274 2.02 -22.39 8.44
N LYS A 275 1.90 -22.35 9.76
CA LYS A 275 0.80 -21.69 10.48
C LYS A 275 1.30 -20.40 11.10
N TYR A 276 0.54 -19.35 10.92
CA TYR A 276 0.85 -17.99 11.35
C TYR A 276 -0.37 -17.37 12.01
N ASP A 277 -0.20 -16.20 12.60
CA ASP A 277 -1.28 -15.40 13.16
C ASP A 277 -1.56 -14.18 12.28
N LEU A 278 -2.83 -13.79 12.15
CA LEU A 278 -3.26 -12.51 11.60
C LEU A 278 -4.41 -11.96 12.45
N GLY A 279 -4.16 -10.89 13.19
CA GLY A 279 -5.16 -10.27 14.05
C GLY A 279 -5.73 -11.18 15.14
N GLY A 280 -4.96 -12.17 15.62
CA GLY A 280 -5.37 -13.16 16.61
C GLY A 280 -6.06 -14.39 16.02
N GLN A 281 -6.08 -14.56 14.71
CA GLN A 281 -6.64 -15.72 14.02
C GLN A 281 -5.55 -16.58 13.37
N GLU A 282 -5.63 -17.91 13.49
CA GLU A 282 -4.68 -18.84 12.87
C GLU A 282 -4.89 -18.85 11.34
N VAL A 283 -3.82 -18.60 10.60
CA VAL A 283 -3.75 -18.64 9.13
C VAL A 283 -2.80 -19.74 8.70
N THR A 284 -3.26 -20.61 7.78
CA THR A 284 -2.41 -21.62 7.15
C THR A 284 -1.89 -21.09 5.83
N VAL A 285 -0.56 -21.10 5.65
CA VAL A 285 0.12 -20.65 4.42
C VAL A 285 0.69 -21.84 3.68
N LYS A 286 0.37 -21.96 2.37
CA LYS A 286 0.91 -22.93 1.43
C LYS A 286 1.26 -22.24 0.13
N GLY A 287 2.55 -22.11 -0.16
CA GLY A 287 3.02 -21.29 -1.28
C GLY A 287 2.48 -19.86 -1.17
N PRO A 288 1.86 -19.32 -2.22
CA PRO A 288 1.34 -17.94 -2.19
C PRO A 288 -0.03 -17.80 -1.50
N LEU A 289 -0.68 -18.90 -1.12
CA LEU A 289 -2.03 -18.90 -0.57
C LEU A 289 -2.01 -18.91 0.96
N ALA A 290 -2.66 -17.93 1.58
CA ALA A 290 -2.88 -17.79 3.01
C ALA A 290 -4.39 -17.87 3.31
N THR A 291 -4.83 -18.79 4.19
CA THR A 291 -6.26 -19.00 4.48
C THR A 291 -6.53 -19.25 5.95
N LEU A 292 -7.70 -18.80 6.40
CA LEU A 292 -8.33 -19.25 7.65
C LEU A 292 -8.81 -20.70 7.54
N ALA A 293 -9.22 -21.29 8.64
CA ALA A 293 -9.72 -22.68 8.70
C ALA A 293 -10.98 -22.92 7.84
N ASP A 294 -11.79 -21.89 7.62
CA ASP A 294 -12.99 -21.95 6.77
C ASP A 294 -12.71 -21.72 5.28
N GLY A 295 -11.44 -21.52 4.91
CA GLY A 295 -11.03 -21.27 3.53
C GLY A 295 -11.04 -19.79 3.12
N THR A 296 -11.41 -18.87 3.99
CA THR A 296 -11.32 -17.43 3.72
C THR A 296 -9.87 -17.04 3.48
N ILE A 297 -9.59 -16.32 2.39
CA ILE A 297 -8.26 -15.76 2.12
C ILE A 297 -7.96 -14.69 3.18
N ALA A 298 -6.76 -14.70 3.73
CA ALA A 298 -6.36 -13.91 4.88
C ALA A 298 -5.02 -13.21 4.63
N GLY A 299 -5.06 -12.11 3.91
CA GLY A 299 -3.88 -11.41 3.42
C GLY A 299 -3.10 -12.22 2.37
N SER A 300 -1.96 -11.73 1.97
CA SER A 300 -1.07 -12.38 1.00
C SER A 300 0.26 -12.84 1.62
N ALA A 301 0.98 -13.71 0.93
CA ALA A 301 2.35 -14.14 1.27
C ALA A 301 3.35 -13.72 0.16
N THR A 302 3.13 -12.55 -0.45
CA THR A 302 3.94 -11.99 -1.53
C THR A 302 4.72 -10.73 -1.09
N ASP A 303 5.03 -9.82 -1.98
CA ASP A 303 5.52 -8.46 -1.75
C ASP A 303 5.04 -7.52 -2.87
N LEU A 304 5.14 -6.21 -2.68
CA LEU A 304 4.64 -5.24 -3.66
C LEU A 304 5.40 -5.31 -4.99
N MET A 305 6.71 -5.58 -4.98
CA MET A 305 7.48 -5.76 -6.22
C MET A 305 6.97 -6.97 -7.00
N ALA A 306 6.67 -8.07 -6.32
CA ALA A 306 6.09 -9.25 -6.94
C ALA A 306 4.68 -8.96 -7.49
N CYS A 307 3.84 -8.20 -6.77
CA CYS A 307 2.52 -7.75 -7.26
C CYS A 307 2.67 -6.90 -8.53
N MET A 308 3.60 -5.95 -8.58
CA MET A 308 3.89 -5.13 -9.76
C MET A 308 4.35 -6.01 -10.94
N LYS A 309 5.27 -6.94 -10.72
CA LYS A 309 5.74 -7.88 -11.76
C LYS A 309 4.62 -8.76 -12.30
N ARG A 310 3.74 -9.24 -11.42
CA ARG A 310 2.57 -10.05 -11.83
C ARG A 310 1.58 -9.22 -12.65
N ALA A 311 1.31 -7.97 -12.29
CA ALA A 311 0.48 -7.09 -13.10
C ALA A 311 1.04 -6.98 -14.54
N VAL A 312 2.36 -6.82 -14.68
CA VAL A 312 3.02 -6.81 -16.01
C VAL A 312 2.82 -8.15 -16.72
N SER A 313 3.01 -9.28 -16.04
CA SER A 313 2.82 -10.62 -16.62
C SER A 313 1.36 -10.88 -17.04
N PHE A 314 0.40 -10.19 -16.44
CA PHE A 314 -1.01 -10.23 -16.82
C PHE A 314 -1.35 -9.32 -18.01
N GLY A 315 -0.37 -8.57 -18.52
CA GLY A 315 -0.50 -7.72 -19.71
C GLY A 315 -0.72 -6.23 -19.42
N ILE A 316 -0.46 -5.78 -18.18
CA ILE A 316 -0.41 -4.35 -17.87
C ILE A 316 0.93 -3.78 -18.36
N PRO A 317 0.95 -2.64 -19.08
CA PRO A 317 2.20 -1.98 -19.47
C PRO A 317 3.07 -1.70 -18.24
N LEU A 318 4.39 -1.91 -18.36
CA LEU A 318 5.32 -1.70 -17.23
C LEU A 318 5.20 -0.29 -16.65
N ALA A 319 5.05 0.72 -17.50
CA ALA A 319 4.90 2.11 -17.04
C ALA A 319 3.65 2.31 -16.17
N ASP A 320 2.54 1.65 -16.52
CA ASP A 320 1.29 1.71 -15.76
C ASP A 320 1.42 0.96 -14.44
N ALA A 321 2.07 -0.20 -14.43
CA ALA A 321 2.34 -0.97 -13.21
C ALA A 321 3.26 -0.20 -12.24
N VAL A 322 4.32 0.45 -12.74
CA VAL A 322 5.21 1.31 -11.93
C VAL A 322 4.43 2.51 -11.39
N ARG A 323 3.61 3.16 -12.21
CA ARG A 323 2.76 4.27 -11.77
C ARG A 323 1.86 3.84 -10.62
N ALA A 324 1.17 2.72 -10.76
CA ALA A 324 0.27 2.18 -9.75
C ALA A 324 0.97 1.69 -8.46
N ALA A 325 2.28 1.38 -8.51
CA ALA A 325 3.06 0.92 -7.35
C ALA A 325 3.93 2.00 -6.69
N ALA A 326 4.15 3.14 -7.34
CA ALA A 326 5.01 4.20 -6.82
C ALA A 326 4.35 5.58 -6.81
N VAL A 327 3.75 6.01 -7.92
CA VAL A 327 3.20 7.37 -8.09
C VAL A 327 1.85 7.50 -7.39
N THR A 328 0.90 6.66 -7.80
CA THR A 328 -0.48 6.71 -7.33
C THR A 328 -0.60 6.50 -5.82
N PRO A 329 0.09 5.50 -5.19
CA PRO A 329 0.07 5.37 -3.73
C PRO A 329 0.71 6.56 -3.00
N ALA A 330 1.79 7.16 -3.53
CA ALA A 330 2.37 8.36 -2.95
C ALA A 330 1.41 9.57 -3.01
N GLN A 331 0.59 9.66 -4.06
CA GLN A 331 -0.47 10.67 -4.16
C GLN A 331 -1.63 10.38 -3.21
N ALA A 332 -2.00 9.11 -3.04
CA ALA A 332 -3.08 8.66 -2.17
C ALA A 332 -2.89 9.13 -0.72
N ILE A 333 -1.67 9.04 -0.21
CA ILE A 333 -1.32 9.42 1.17
C ILE A 333 -0.64 10.79 1.28
N GLY A 334 -0.66 11.60 0.21
CA GLY A 334 -0.21 13.00 0.24
C GLY A 334 1.29 13.21 0.40
N ILE A 335 2.14 12.30 -0.13
CA ILE A 335 3.61 12.41 -0.06
C ILE A 335 4.29 12.56 -1.42
N PHE A 336 3.51 12.72 -2.49
CA PHE A 336 4.04 12.76 -3.87
C PHE A 336 4.96 13.95 -4.14
N ASP A 337 4.88 15.01 -3.35
CA ASP A 337 5.81 16.14 -3.39
C ASP A 337 7.26 15.73 -3.09
N ARG A 338 7.46 14.66 -2.34
CA ARG A 338 8.77 14.20 -1.84
C ARG A 338 9.28 12.91 -2.49
N VAL A 339 8.39 12.01 -2.94
CA VAL A 339 8.72 10.66 -3.43
C VAL A 339 7.80 10.27 -4.60
N GLY A 340 7.88 9.03 -5.09
CA GLY A 340 6.98 8.47 -6.11
C GLY A 340 7.35 8.82 -7.56
N SER A 341 8.37 9.67 -7.80
CA SER A 341 8.91 9.91 -9.15
C SER A 341 10.41 10.24 -9.10
N LEU A 342 11.08 10.21 -10.26
CA LEU A 342 12.51 10.50 -10.40
C LEU A 342 12.75 11.94 -10.90
N GLU A 343 11.97 12.87 -10.38
CA GLU A 343 12.09 14.29 -10.70
C GLU A 343 13.05 15.00 -9.74
N PRO A 344 13.83 15.98 -10.22
CA PRO A 344 14.70 16.78 -9.36
C PRO A 344 13.96 17.42 -8.19
N GLY A 345 14.59 17.46 -7.02
CA GLY A 345 14.05 17.99 -5.76
C GLY A 345 13.40 16.95 -4.87
N LYS A 346 13.05 15.79 -5.39
CA LYS A 346 12.51 14.67 -4.61
C LYS A 346 13.62 13.84 -3.94
N ARG A 347 13.24 12.93 -3.05
CA ARG A 347 14.15 11.98 -2.41
C ARG A 347 14.82 11.10 -3.46
N ALA A 348 16.11 10.88 -3.31
CA ALA A 348 16.91 10.04 -4.19
C ALA A 348 16.65 8.55 -3.88
N ASN A 349 15.43 8.09 -4.14
CA ASN A 349 14.96 6.72 -3.97
C ASN A 349 14.67 6.13 -5.35
N ALA A 350 15.52 5.21 -5.78
CA ALA A 350 15.41 4.58 -7.09
C ALA A 350 15.67 3.08 -7.00
N VAL A 351 15.00 2.30 -7.84
CA VAL A 351 15.23 0.86 -7.99
C VAL A 351 15.71 0.59 -9.40
N VAL A 352 16.79 -0.14 -9.52
CA VAL A 352 17.32 -0.64 -10.81
C VAL A 352 16.86 -2.07 -10.99
N LEU A 353 16.13 -2.33 -12.07
CA LEU A 353 15.60 -3.64 -12.44
C LEU A 353 16.31 -4.14 -13.69
N ASP A 354 16.63 -5.44 -13.74
CA ASP A 354 17.09 -6.08 -14.97
C ASP A 354 15.96 -6.22 -16.01
N ALA A 355 16.26 -6.85 -17.16
CA ALA A 355 15.29 -7.06 -18.24
C ALA A 355 14.13 -7.97 -17.82
N ASP A 356 14.31 -8.85 -16.83
CA ASP A 356 13.31 -9.76 -16.26
C ASP A 356 12.61 -9.12 -15.04
N LEU A 357 12.83 -7.84 -14.81
CA LEU A 357 12.31 -7.05 -13.70
C LEU A 357 12.76 -7.54 -12.32
N ASN A 358 13.92 -8.19 -12.20
CA ASN A 358 14.51 -8.50 -10.91
C ASN A 358 15.26 -7.29 -10.35
N VAL A 359 15.17 -7.06 -9.06
CA VAL A 359 15.90 -6.00 -8.37
C VAL A 359 17.40 -6.29 -8.45
N LYS A 360 18.14 -5.38 -9.08
CA LYS A 360 19.61 -5.40 -9.14
C LYS A 360 20.24 -4.48 -8.11
N SER A 361 19.59 -3.36 -7.85
CA SER A 361 20.06 -2.39 -6.85
C SER A 361 18.90 -1.53 -6.38
N VAL A 362 18.96 -1.15 -5.11
CA VAL A 362 18.09 -0.16 -4.49
C VAL A 362 18.94 1.01 -4.03
N PHE A 363 18.58 2.19 -4.47
CA PHE A 363 19.15 3.45 -3.99
C PHE A 363 18.15 4.09 -3.04
N PHE A 364 18.55 4.33 -1.82
CA PHE A 364 17.73 4.91 -0.78
C PHE A 364 18.44 6.11 -0.16
N HIS A 365 17.80 7.26 -0.18
CA HIS A 365 18.40 8.55 0.19
C HIS A 365 19.75 8.79 -0.49
N GLY A 366 19.85 8.42 -1.78
CA GLY A 366 21.03 8.60 -2.61
C GLY A 366 22.18 7.63 -2.35
N ARG A 367 21.99 6.62 -1.52
CA ARG A 367 22.98 5.57 -1.22
C ARG A 367 22.50 4.22 -1.75
N GLN A 368 23.38 3.46 -2.35
CA GLN A 368 23.10 2.07 -2.69
C GLN A 368 23.01 1.25 -1.41
N VAL A 369 21.89 0.54 -1.24
CA VAL A 369 21.60 -0.27 -0.04
C VAL A 369 21.39 -1.75 -0.35
N VAL A 370 21.12 -2.08 -1.65
CA VAL A 370 21.01 -3.44 -2.19
C VAL A 370 21.80 -3.51 -3.49
#